data_dd508a8f2d1723667cebc3d000ff4a39
#
_entry.id   dd508a8f2d1723667cebc3d000ff4a39
#
_cell.length_a   1.000
_cell.length_b   1.000
_cell.length_c   1.000
_cell.angle_alpha   90.00
_cell.angle_beta   90.00
_cell.angle_gamma   90.00
#
_symmetry.space_group_name_H-M   'P 1'
#
loop_
_entity.id
_entity.type
_entity.pdbx_description
1 polymer ?
#
loop_
_entity_poly.entity_id
_entity_poly.type
_entity_poly.pdbx_seq_one_letter_code
_entity_poly.pdbx_strand_id
1 'polypeptide(L)'
;LAAAQVDPAFEGHIVNTASMAGLLNPPNMGAYNVSKHAVVSLTETLYQDLSLVTDRISASVLCPFFVPTGIHQSHRNRPGALSADGVAPTKSQRIAQAMTAKAVESGKVSAAQVAGLVFDAMRKKRFYIYSHPKALASVQTRLEDIMLARNPTDPFADKPQIGAELRAALRGQG
;
A
#
# COMPACT_ATOMS: atom_id res chain seq x y z
N LEU A 1 1.12 20.82 -15.60
CA LEU A 1 2.04 21.93 -15.96
C LEU A 1 1.34 22.94 -16.88
N ALA A 2 0.64 22.54 -17.93
CA ALA A 2 0.00 23.48 -18.87
C ALA A 2 -0.96 24.49 -18.18
N ALA A 3 -1.81 24.04 -17.26
CA ALA A 3 -2.69 24.94 -16.51
C ALA A 3 -1.89 25.97 -15.68
N ALA A 4 -0.79 25.54 -15.05
CA ALA A 4 0.07 26.44 -14.29
C ALA A 4 0.86 27.45 -15.16
N GLN A 5 1.03 27.17 -16.45
CA GLN A 5 1.64 28.11 -17.39
C GLN A 5 0.65 29.21 -17.82
N VAL A 6 -0.63 28.84 -17.93
CA VAL A 6 -1.69 29.76 -18.40
C VAL A 6 -2.22 30.62 -17.25
N ASP A 7 -2.38 30.05 -16.06
CA ASP A 7 -2.90 30.75 -14.89
C ASP A 7 -1.84 30.84 -13.79
N PRO A 8 -1.30 32.05 -13.51
CA PRO A 8 -0.33 32.26 -12.44
C PRO A 8 -0.85 31.91 -11.02
N ALA A 9 -2.17 31.93 -10.81
CA ALA A 9 -2.79 31.60 -9.53
C ALA A 9 -3.09 30.10 -9.36
N PHE A 10 -2.88 29.30 -10.43
CA PHE A 10 -3.16 27.87 -10.38
C PHE A 10 -2.21 27.16 -9.41
N GLU A 11 -2.78 26.46 -8.45
CA GLU A 11 -2.09 25.49 -7.60
C GLU A 11 -2.66 24.08 -7.81
N GLY A 12 -1.80 23.08 -7.83
CA GLY A 12 -2.20 21.70 -8.04
C GLY A 12 -1.58 20.76 -7.01
N HIS A 13 -2.29 19.66 -6.71
CA HIS A 13 -1.76 18.62 -5.86
C HIS A 13 -2.14 17.24 -6.40
N ILE A 14 -1.14 16.39 -6.62
CA ILE A 14 -1.32 15.01 -7.11
C ILE A 14 -1.21 14.08 -5.91
N VAL A 15 -2.20 13.22 -5.70
CA VAL A 15 -2.15 12.20 -4.66
C VAL A 15 -2.26 10.82 -5.29
N ASN A 16 -1.20 10.04 -5.21
CA ASN A 16 -1.20 8.65 -5.65
C ASN A 16 -1.46 7.71 -4.47
N THR A 17 -2.33 6.73 -4.67
CA THR A 17 -2.67 5.74 -3.63
C THR A 17 -1.83 4.48 -3.80
N ALA A 18 -0.81 4.35 -2.96
CA ALA A 18 -0.03 3.12 -2.81
C ALA A 18 -0.66 2.18 -1.75
N SER A 19 0.10 1.76 -0.78
CA SER A 19 -0.25 0.93 0.39
C SER A 19 0.95 0.86 1.32
N MET A 20 0.77 0.43 2.56
CA MET A 20 1.89 -0.01 3.39
C MET A 20 2.67 -1.17 2.74
N ALA A 21 2.03 -1.97 1.86
CA ALA A 21 2.68 -2.97 1.02
C ALA A 21 3.60 -2.37 -0.07
N GLY A 22 3.63 -1.05 -0.24
CA GLY A 22 4.62 -0.32 -1.03
C GLY A 22 5.88 0.03 -0.25
N LEU A 23 5.89 -0.22 1.06
CA LEU A 23 7.01 0.02 1.97
C LEU A 23 7.43 -1.27 2.71
N LEU A 24 6.57 -2.30 2.68
CA LEU A 24 6.73 -3.60 3.32
C LEU A 24 6.55 -4.72 2.28
N ASN A 25 7.03 -5.92 2.61
CA ASN A 25 6.89 -7.10 1.74
C ASN A 25 6.18 -8.26 2.48
N PRO A 26 4.89 -8.10 2.84
CA PRO A 26 4.16 -9.20 3.47
C PRO A 26 4.10 -10.44 2.55
N PRO A 27 4.19 -11.66 3.10
CA PRO A 27 4.15 -12.89 2.33
C PRO A 27 2.80 -13.07 1.61
N ASN A 28 2.79 -13.92 0.59
CA ASN A 28 1.62 -14.24 -0.25
C ASN A 28 1.06 -13.06 -1.07
N MET A 29 1.77 -11.93 -1.15
CA MET A 29 1.32 -10.71 -1.83
C MET A 29 2.33 -10.19 -2.86
N GLY A 30 3.20 -11.04 -3.42
CA GLY A 30 4.34 -10.63 -4.24
C GLY A 30 3.99 -9.63 -5.36
N ALA A 31 3.04 -9.97 -6.23
CA ALA A 31 2.63 -9.07 -7.33
C ALA A 31 2.03 -7.74 -6.81
N TYR A 32 1.25 -7.81 -5.71
CA TYR A 32 0.70 -6.61 -5.08
C TYR A 32 1.81 -5.74 -4.48
N ASN A 33 2.75 -6.34 -3.74
CA ASN A 33 3.90 -5.61 -3.17
C ASN A 33 4.68 -4.88 -4.27
N VAL A 34 5.03 -5.57 -5.35
CA VAL A 34 5.74 -4.96 -6.51
C VAL A 34 4.96 -3.78 -7.07
N SER A 35 3.65 -3.94 -7.32
CA SER A 35 2.82 -2.87 -7.86
C SER A 35 2.77 -1.65 -6.94
N LYS A 36 2.72 -1.85 -5.61
CA LYS A 36 2.64 -0.75 -4.65
C LYS A 36 3.99 -0.08 -4.38
N HIS A 37 5.10 -0.83 -4.42
CA HIS A 37 6.45 -0.25 -4.44
C HIS A 37 6.66 0.61 -5.70
N ALA A 38 6.18 0.16 -6.86
CA ALA A 38 6.25 0.95 -8.09
C ALA A 38 5.50 2.29 -7.96
N VAL A 39 4.30 2.31 -7.33
CA VAL A 39 3.56 3.56 -7.08
C VAL A 39 4.33 4.48 -6.14
N VAL A 40 4.95 3.96 -5.08
CA VAL A 40 5.77 4.78 -4.17
C VAL A 40 6.94 5.40 -4.94
N SER A 41 7.74 4.58 -5.62
CA SER A 41 8.92 5.04 -6.37
C SER A 41 8.55 6.05 -7.46
N LEU A 42 7.49 5.79 -8.23
CA LEU A 42 6.99 6.72 -9.25
C LEU A 42 6.59 8.07 -8.63
N THR A 43 5.94 8.04 -7.45
CA THR A 43 5.47 9.29 -6.82
C THR A 43 6.64 10.08 -6.21
N GLU A 44 7.64 9.38 -5.65
CA GLU A 44 8.89 10.01 -5.18
C GLU A 44 9.62 10.71 -6.33
N THR A 45 9.76 10.03 -7.48
CA THR A 45 10.33 10.61 -8.70
C THR A 45 9.51 11.81 -9.16
N LEU A 46 8.19 11.67 -9.23
CA LEU A 46 7.30 12.77 -9.62
C LEU A 46 7.44 14.00 -8.69
N TYR A 47 7.58 13.78 -7.39
CA TYR A 47 7.81 14.87 -6.42
C TYR A 47 9.11 15.61 -6.73
N GLN A 48 10.21 14.88 -7.00
CA GLN A 48 11.49 15.47 -7.36
C GLN A 48 11.41 16.22 -8.69
N ASP A 49 10.84 15.61 -9.73
CA ASP A 49 10.68 16.21 -11.05
C ASP A 49 9.84 17.50 -10.99
N LEU A 50 8.76 17.51 -10.23
CA LEU A 50 7.94 18.71 -10.03
C LEU A 50 8.73 19.82 -9.34
N SER A 51 9.53 19.49 -8.32
CA SER A 51 10.34 20.48 -7.59
C SER A 51 11.39 21.17 -8.45
N LEU A 52 11.80 20.56 -9.56
CA LEU A 52 12.75 21.15 -10.52
C LEU A 52 12.08 22.17 -11.45
N VAL A 53 10.76 22.11 -11.62
CA VAL A 53 10.08 22.90 -12.67
C VAL A 53 8.99 23.81 -12.13
N THR A 54 8.51 23.64 -10.89
CA THR A 54 7.44 24.45 -10.31
C THR A 54 7.29 24.29 -8.81
N ASP A 55 6.97 25.39 -8.11
CA ASP A 55 6.59 25.40 -6.68
C ASP A 55 5.07 25.32 -6.49
N ARG A 56 4.29 25.36 -7.57
CA ARG A 56 2.82 25.48 -7.56
C ARG A 56 2.12 24.13 -7.66
N ILE A 57 2.83 23.07 -8.04
CA ILE A 57 2.25 21.72 -8.12
C ILE A 57 3.06 20.81 -7.19
N SER A 58 2.35 20.15 -6.30
CA SER A 58 2.95 19.23 -5.33
C SER A 58 2.46 17.80 -5.56
N ALA A 59 3.16 16.82 -5.01
CA ALA A 59 2.74 15.43 -5.02
C ALA A 59 2.80 14.83 -3.61
N SER A 60 1.91 13.86 -3.35
CA SER A 60 1.89 13.04 -2.14
C SER A 60 1.62 11.59 -2.46
N VAL A 61 2.11 10.69 -1.64
CA VAL A 61 1.79 9.27 -1.70
C VAL A 61 1.01 8.83 -0.45
N LEU A 62 -0.19 8.31 -0.66
CA LEU A 62 -1.00 7.72 0.39
C LEU A 62 -0.64 6.24 0.53
N CYS A 63 -0.19 5.85 1.73
CA CYS A 63 0.15 4.47 2.09
C CYS A 63 -0.81 3.95 3.16
N PRO A 64 -2.03 3.53 2.79
CA PRO A 64 -2.98 2.97 3.75
C PRO A 64 -2.50 1.60 4.24
N PHE A 65 -2.86 1.26 5.48
CA PHE A 65 -2.87 -0.11 5.97
C PHE A 65 -4.26 -0.71 5.75
N PHE A 66 -4.78 -1.56 6.64
CA PHE A 66 -6.12 -2.13 6.48
C PHE A 66 -7.20 -1.10 6.82
N VAL A 67 -7.98 -0.74 5.81
CA VAL A 67 -9.13 0.19 5.92
C VAL A 67 -10.38 -0.57 5.47
N PRO A 68 -11.48 -0.58 6.25
CA PRO A 68 -12.68 -1.30 5.91
C PRO A 68 -13.37 -0.68 4.68
N THR A 69 -13.02 -1.23 3.52
CA THR A 69 -13.54 -0.86 2.20
C THR A 69 -13.84 -2.13 1.40
N GLY A 70 -14.40 -1.99 0.21
CA GLY A 70 -14.61 -3.12 -0.71
C GLY A 70 -13.36 -3.60 -1.45
N ILE A 71 -12.14 -3.20 -1.06
CA ILE A 71 -10.90 -3.54 -1.80
C ILE A 71 -10.67 -5.05 -1.92
N HIS A 72 -11.03 -5.85 -0.90
CA HIS A 72 -10.90 -7.30 -0.92
C HIS A 72 -11.81 -7.97 -1.97
N GLN A 73 -12.80 -7.24 -2.50
CA GLN A 73 -13.71 -7.66 -3.58
C GLN A 73 -13.34 -7.04 -4.94
N SER A 74 -12.11 -6.57 -5.11
CA SER A 74 -11.66 -5.84 -6.32
C SER A 74 -11.75 -6.68 -7.59
N HIS A 75 -11.79 -8.02 -7.50
CA HIS A 75 -11.99 -8.92 -8.63
C HIS A 75 -13.27 -8.62 -9.42
N ARG A 76 -14.31 -8.06 -8.79
CA ARG A 76 -15.56 -7.65 -9.44
C ARG A 76 -15.37 -6.57 -10.52
N ASN A 77 -14.26 -5.83 -10.44
CA ASN A 77 -13.93 -4.75 -11.38
C ASN A 77 -12.98 -5.22 -12.50
N ARG A 78 -12.65 -6.53 -12.55
CA ARG A 78 -11.76 -7.07 -13.56
C ARG A 78 -12.48 -7.10 -14.91
N PRO A 79 -11.87 -6.57 -16.00
CA PRO A 79 -12.43 -6.71 -17.34
C PRO A 79 -12.61 -8.20 -17.70
N GLY A 80 -13.72 -8.55 -18.37
CA GLY A 80 -14.02 -9.93 -18.74
C GLY A 80 -12.89 -10.59 -19.56
N ALA A 81 -12.25 -9.85 -20.43
CA ALA A 81 -11.11 -10.33 -21.22
C ALA A 81 -9.88 -10.74 -20.38
N LEU A 82 -9.81 -10.28 -19.13
CA LEU A 82 -8.74 -10.62 -18.17
C LEU A 82 -9.25 -11.56 -17.07
N SER A 83 -10.49 -12.00 -17.15
CA SER A 83 -11.08 -12.92 -16.18
C SER A 83 -10.40 -14.30 -16.35
N ALA A 84 -10.14 -14.95 -15.23
CA ALA A 84 -9.60 -16.31 -15.22
C ALA A 84 -10.76 -17.32 -15.11
N ASP A 85 -11.77 -17.17 -15.99
CA ASP A 85 -12.95 -18.02 -15.96
C ASP A 85 -12.56 -19.48 -16.14
N GLY A 86 -13.07 -20.34 -15.25
CA GLY A 86 -12.79 -21.77 -15.23
C GLY A 86 -11.48 -22.19 -14.52
N VAL A 87 -10.66 -21.26 -14.04
CA VAL A 87 -9.46 -21.60 -13.26
C VAL A 87 -9.75 -21.46 -11.75
N ALA A 88 -9.80 -22.58 -11.05
CA ALA A 88 -9.96 -22.56 -9.61
C ALA A 88 -8.75 -21.92 -8.90
N PRO A 89 -8.96 -21.05 -7.90
CA PRO A 89 -7.86 -20.47 -7.15
C PRO A 89 -7.06 -21.55 -6.42
N THR A 90 -5.75 -21.39 -6.38
CA THR A 90 -4.86 -22.29 -5.62
C THR A 90 -5.13 -22.22 -4.12
N LYS A 91 -4.65 -23.21 -3.36
CA LYS A 91 -4.76 -23.21 -1.90
C LYS A 91 -4.18 -21.93 -1.28
N SER A 92 -2.99 -21.51 -1.73
CA SER A 92 -2.34 -20.29 -1.25
C SER A 92 -3.13 -19.01 -1.58
N GLN A 93 -3.73 -18.94 -2.77
CA GLN A 93 -4.59 -17.82 -3.14
C GLN A 93 -5.84 -17.73 -2.25
N ARG A 94 -6.52 -18.86 -1.98
CA ARG A 94 -7.68 -18.88 -1.07
C ARG A 94 -7.33 -18.43 0.34
N ILE A 95 -6.20 -18.92 0.88
CA ILE A 95 -5.70 -18.53 2.21
C ILE A 95 -5.39 -17.02 2.24
N ALA A 96 -4.65 -16.51 1.24
CA ALA A 96 -4.31 -15.10 1.15
C ALA A 96 -5.57 -14.21 1.04
N GLN A 97 -6.56 -14.60 0.24
CA GLN A 97 -7.83 -13.89 0.11
C GLN A 97 -8.60 -13.84 1.45
N ALA A 98 -8.72 -14.98 2.14
CA ALA A 98 -9.42 -15.04 3.43
C ALA A 98 -8.73 -14.18 4.49
N MET A 99 -7.40 -14.23 4.57
CA MET A 99 -6.62 -13.39 5.50
C MET A 99 -6.78 -11.90 5.18
N THR A 100 -6.74 -11.54 3.91
CA THR A 100 -6.90 -10.14 3.46
C THR A 100 -8.32 -9.64 3.78
N ALA A 101 -9.36 -10.42 3.48
CA ALA A 101 -10.74 -10.06 3.80
C ALA A 101 -10.91 -9.80 5.30
N LYS A 102 -10.47 -10.74 6.15
CA LYS A 102 -10.52 -10.61 7.61
C LYS A 102 -9.76 -9.36 8.10
N ALA A 103 -8.57 -9.10 7.56
CA ALA A 103 -7.77 -7.95 7.95
C ALA A 103 -8.43 -6.62 7.55
N VAL A 104 -8.99 -6.53 6.33
CA VAL A 104 -9.70 -5.34 5.84
C VAL A 104 -10.96 -5.09 6.67
N GLU A 105 -11.78 -6.12 6.91
CA GLU A 105 -13.02 -6.00 7.67
C GLU A 105 -12.78 -5.60 9.15
N SER A 106 -11.67 -6.05 9.72
CA SER A 106 -11.27 -5.68 11.09
C SER A 106 -10.59 -4.32 11.22
N GLY A 107 -10.41 -3.60 10.13
CA GLY A 107 -9.78 -2.27 10.11
C GLY A 107 -10.55 -1.26 10.98
N LYS A 108 -9.82 -0.47 11.78
CA LYS A 108 -10.40 0.49 12.73
C LYS A 108 -10.41 1.92 12.22
N VAL A 109 -9.62 2.22 11.19
CA VAL A 109 -9.56 3.56 10.59
C VAL A 109 -10.50 3.59 9.39
N SER A 110 -11.50 4.46 9.43
CA SER A 110 -12.50 4.57 8.36
C SER A 110 -11.95 5.24 7.10
N ALA A 111 -12.58 5.01 5.95
CA ALA A 111 -12.25 5.71 4.70
C ALA A 111 -12.37 7.23 4.84
N ALA A 112 -13.35 7.73 5.59
CA ALA A 112 -13.52 9.16 5.85
C ALA A 112 -12.34 9.75 6.65
N GLN A 113 -11.84 9.02 7.65
CA GLN A 113 -10.64 9.44 8.39
C GLN A 113 -9.40 9.48 7.49
N VAL A 114 -9.24 8.48 6.61
CA VAL A 114 -8.14 8.48 5.62
C VAL A 114 -8.26 9.67 4.67
N ALA A 115 -9.46 9.98 4.17
CA ALA A 115 -9.69 11.17 3.35
C ALA A 115 -9.30 12.46 4.08
N GLY A 116 -9.65 12.58 5.36
CA GLY A 116 -9.22 13.71 6.21
C GLY A 116 -7.71 13.85 6.29
N LEU A 117 -6.97 12.74 6.45
CA LEU A 117 -5.50 12.74 6.44
C LEU A 117 -4.93 13.22 5.10
N VAL A 118 -5.57 12.85 3.98
CA VAL A 118 -5.16 13.28 2.63
C VAL A 118 -5.31 14.80 2.51
N PHE A 119 -6.48 15.36 2.83
CA PHE A 119 -6.69 16.80 2.73
C PHE A 119 -5.79 17.60 3.68
N ASP A 120 -5.50 17.07 4.89
CA ASP A 120 -4.56 17.70 5.82
C ASP A 120 -3.14 17.70 5.24
N ALA A 121 -2.72 16.58 4.63
CA ALA A 121 -1.42 16.48 3.98
C ALA A 121 -1.29 17.42 2.77
N MET A 122 -2.33 17.54 1.96
CA MET A 122 -2.37 18.50 0.83
C MET A 122 -2.18 19.93 1.32
N ARG A 123 -2.92 20.37 2.34
CA ARG A 123 -2.78 21.71 2.94
C ARG A 123 -1.40 21.98 3.49
N LYS A 124 -0.73 20.94 4.04
CA LYS A 124 0.61 21.03 4.64
C LYS A 124 1.74 20.68 3.66
N LYS A 125 1.42 20.42 2.41
CA LYS A 125 2.37 19.95 1.36
C LYS A 125 3.22 18.76 1.85
N ARG A 126 2.62 17.82 2.64
CA ARG A 126 3.29 16.63 3.19
C ARG A 126 3.30 15.53 2.14
N PHE A 127 4.46 14.96 1.86
CA PHE A 127 4.62 13.93 0.83
C PHE A 127 4.06 12.57 1.25
N TYR A 128 4.53 11.99 2.37
CA TYR A 128 4.03 10.69 2.82
C TYR A 128 2.81 10.82 3.71
N ILE A 129 1.76 10.06 3.39
CA ILE A 129 0.49 10.04 4.12
C ILE A 129 0.23 8.62 4.64
N TYR A 130 0.24 8.44 5.95
CA TYR A 130 0.06 7.15 6.61
C TYR A 130 -1.26 7.11 7.37
N SER A 131 -2.09 6.09 7.10
CA SER A 131 -3.30 5.84 7.88
C SER A 131 -3.03 5.22 9.24
N HIS A 132 -1.89 4.52 9.39
CA HIS A 132 -1.51 3.78 10.60
C HIS A 132 -0.03 4.04 10.94
N PRO A 133 0.32 5.15 11.59
CA PRO A 133 1.72 5.51 11.88
C PRO A 133 2.49 4.45 12.67
N LYS A 134 1.81 3.66 13.51
CA LYS A 134 2.46 2.57 14.28
C LYS A 134 3.06 1.48 13.38
N ALA A 135 2.56 1.30 12.15
CA ALA A 135 3.11 0.34 11.20
C ALA A 135 4.49 0.74 10.65
N LEU A 136 4.93 1.98 10.90
CA LEU A 136 6.26 2.45 10.47
C LEU A 136 7.41 1.76 11.21
N ALA A 137 7.17 1.18 12.39
CA ALA A 137 8.18 0.37 13.08
C ALA A 137 8.65 -0.82 12.22
N SER A 138 7.71 -1.50 11.53
CA SER A 138 8.06 -2.59 10.62
C SER A 138 8.80 -2.09 9.36
N VAL A 139 8.49 -0.88 8.90
CA VAL A 139 9.23 -0.25 7.78
C VAL A 139 10.67 0.05 8.20
N GLN A 140 10.86 0.58 9.41
CA GLN A 140 12.18 0.83 9.96
C GLN A 140 12.98 -0.48 10.03
N THR A 141 12.43 -1.55 10.61
CA THR A 141 13.10 -2.86 10.69
C THR A 141 13.53 -3.35 9.30
N ARG A 142 12.64 -3.25 8.29
CA ARG A 142 12.98 -3.62 6.90
C ARG A 142 14.15 -2.79 6.35
N LEU A 143 14.15 -1.49 6.57
CA LEU A 143 15.23 -0.61 6.10
C LEU A 143 16.56 -0.94 6.80
N GLU A 144 16.53 -1.23 8.09
CA GLU A 144 17.71 -1.68 8.84
C GLU A 144 18.25 -3.02 8.30
N ASP A 145 17.37 -3.98 7.98
CA ASP A 145 17.78 -5.24 7.36
C ASP A 145 18.52 -5.00 6.03
N ILE A 146 18.00 -4.09 5.20
CA ILE A 146 18.64 -3.72 3.93
C ILE A 146 20.00 -3.06 4.17
N MET A 147 20.06 -2.05 5.04
CA MET A 147 21.28 -1.28 5.30
C MET A 147 22.39 -2.12 5.92
N LEU A 148 22.03 -3.09 6.74
CA LEU A 148 22.94 -3.98 7.46
C LEU A 148 23.17 -5.32 6.74
N ALA A 149 22.63 -5.48 5.51
CA ALA A 149 22.70 -6.70 4.71
C ALA A 149 22.25 -7.95 5.48
N ARG A 150 21.23 -7.82 6.33
CA ARG A 150 20.63 -8.92 7.09
C ARG A 150 19.56 -9.64 6.26
N ASN A 151 19.28 -10.88 6.62
CA ASN A 151 18.09 -11.56 6.09
C ASN A 151 16.82 -10.82 6.54
N PRO A 152 15.76 -10.80 5.69
CA PRO A 152 14.51 -10.15 6.07
C PRO A 152 13.95 -10.70 7.39
N THR A 153 13.65 -9.82 8.32
CA THR A 153 13.02 -10.16 9.60
C THR A 153 11.65 -10.81 9.38
N ASP A 154 11.35 -11.88 10.14
CA ASP A 154 10.05 -12.55 10.07
C ASP A 154 8.92 -11.55 10.42
N PRO A 155 7.98 -11.28 9.51
CA PRO A 155 6.89 -10.34 9.76
C PRO A 155 5.92 -10.79 10.85
N PHE A 156 6.04 -12.04 11.31
CA PHE A 156 5.25 -12.62 12.40
C PHE A 156 6.02 -12.74 13.72
N ALA A 157 7.21 -12.15 13.84
CA ALA A 157 8.02 -12.23 15.05
C ALA A 157 7.24 -11.83 16.32
N ASP A 158 6.45 -10.76 16.25
CA ASP A 158 5.59 -10.30 17.36
C ASP A 158 4.31 -11.12 17.56
N LYS A 159 3.96 -11.99 16.61
CA LYS A 159 2.75 -12.83 16.61
C LYS A 159 3.05 -14.22 16.05
N PRO A 160 3.92 -14.98 16.68
CA PRO A 160 4.45 -16.24 16.15
C PRO A 160 3.35 -17.28 15.89
N GLN A 161 2.24 -17.25 16.64
CA GLN A 161 1.08 -18.11 16.43
C GLN A 161 0.47 -17.92 15.04
N ILE A 162 0.36 -16.67 14.54
CA ILE A 162 -0.18 -16.40 13.20
C ILE A 162 0.73 -16.98 12.12
N GLY A 163 2.05 -16.83 12.29
CA GLY A 163 3.03 -17.44 11.39
C GLY A 163 2.98 -18.97 11.41
N ALA A 164 2.78 -19.59 12.58
CA ALA A 164 2.64 -21.02 12.71
C ALA A 164 1.36 -21.55 12.04
N GLU A 165 0.22 -20.92 12.28
CA GLU A 165 -1.05 -21.25 11.63
C GLU A 165 -0.96 -21.15 10.11
N LEU A 166 -0.36 -20.07 9.60
CA LEU A 166 -0.16 -19.88 8.17
C LEU A 166 0.73 -20.96 7.56
N ARG A 167 1.83 -21.29 8.22
CA ARG A 167 2.73 -22.39 7.77
C ARG A 167 2.01 -23.72 7.75
N ALA A 168 1.25 -24.06 8.79
CA ALA A 168 0.48 -25.28 8.85
C ALA A 168 -0.57 -25.36 7.72
N ALA A 169 -1.32 -24.28 7.52
CA ALA A 169 -2.30 -24.19 6.46
C ALA A 169 -1.69 -24.37 5.05
N LEU A 170 -0.55 -23.74 4.77
CA LEU A 170 0.12 -23.80 3.47
C LEU A 170 0.77 -25.18 3.22
N ARG A 171 1.37 -25.80 4.24
CA ARG A 171 2.03 -27.11 4.14
C ARG A 171 1.07 -28.29 4.10
N GLY A 172 -0.21 -28.06 4.33
CA GLY A 172 -1.21 -29.11 4.28
C GLY A 172 -1.26 -30.00 5.53
N GLN A 173 -0.64 -29.58 6.61
CA GLN A 173 -0.71 -30.24 7.93
C GLN A 173 -1.91 -29.66 8.68
N GLY A 174 -3.11 -30.01 8.27
CA GLY A 174 -4.37 -29.64 8.88
C GLY A 174 -5.42 -30.61 8.43
#